data_905cbe93c455bed46be4cd02b1a5eef2
#
_entry.id   905cbe93c455bed46be4cd02b1a5eef2
#
_cell.length_a   1.000
_cell.length_b   1.000
_cell.length_c   1.000
_cell.angle_alpha   90.00
_cell.angle_beta   90.00
_cell.angle_gamma   90.00
#
_symmetry.space_group_name_H-M   'P 1'
#
loop_
_entity.id
_entity.type
_entity.pdbx_description
1 polymer ?
#
loop_
_entity_poly.entity_id
_entity_poly.type
_entity_poly.pdbx_seq_one_letter_code
_entity_poly.pdbx_strand_id
1 'polypeptide(L)'
;MTLSPAAAANSRITTLAAHRAIHRAFHWLHLYELQLQRWHREIVAIPAPPFGEADRAAWFAKRFADLGLTNAHLDQIGNALAELPSTSALKGMGFSPSVPDSEMEGASAPEEAAQNSPVILLSAHLDTIFPAGTDCTPREDEDGRLLCPGATDNGAGLTALLAIAAALHFAQTEAGYTLPMTILFAANVGEEGEGDLRGMRHLFDPASPHAQRIRACIALEGGGSTPVVDRALGSRRLRVDITGPGGHSWADAGRPSPIIALAAALTELTQLTLPSSPRTTLNCGTIAGGTSVNSIPSSATCDLDLRSTSTQELENLESLVVSTLSKCVKAEARRGRARDAQRNRESLRITVRRIGNRMAGTLPPDSSLAISLRAVDRHLNLKTESRIGSTDANLPLSIGIPALAIGAGGTGGGIHTLEEWYDPTGRELALRRILLLLLDTCNMYSQQTSSSTKQLTDSELENTPLS
;
A
#
# COMPACT_ATOMS: atom_id res chain seq x y z
N MET A 1 0.31 -39.38 -12.79
CA MET A 1 1.44 -38.43 -12.63
C MET A 1 0.84 -37.10 -12.17
N THR A 2 1.13 -36.68 -10.97
CA THR A 2 0.74 -35.34 -10.49
C THR A 2 1.59 -34.28 -11.17
N LEU A 3 0.92 -33.26 -11.74
CA LEU A 3 1.61 -32.12 -12.36
C LEU A 3 2.45 -31.38 -11.31
N SER A 4 3.60 -30.83 -11.71
CA SER A 4 4.34 -29.91 -10.83
C SER A 4 3.49 -28.66 -10.54
N PRO A 5 3.68 -27.96 -9.40
CA PRO A 5 2.91 -26.75 -9.07
C PRO A 5 2.92 -25.70 -10.18
N ALA A 6 4.05 -25.52 -10.86
CA ALA A 6 4.17 -24.62 -11.98
C ALA A 6 3.37 -25.07 -13.22
N ALA A 7 3.36 -26.38 -13.52
CA ALA A 7 2.58 -26.92 -14.64
C ALA A 7 1.08 -26.85 -14.34
N ALA A 8 0.66 -27.10 -13.12
CA ALA A 8 -0.72 -26.93 -12.67
C ALA A 8 -1.18 -25.47 -12.78
N ALA A 9 -0.35 -24.51 -12.37
CA ALA A 9 -0.63 -23.08 -12.49
C ALA A 9 -0.78 -22.66 -13.96
N ASN A 10 0.12 -23.11 -14.85
CA ASN A 10 0.02 -22.81 -16.28
C ASN A 10 -1.28 -23.36 -16.90
N SER A 11 -1.66 -24.60 -16.53
CA SER A 11 -2.92 -25.19 -16.99
C SER A 11 -4.14 -24.40 -16.53
N ARG A 12 -4.17 -23.96 -15.25
CA ARG A 12 -5.24 -23.09 -14.72
C ARG A 12 -5.35 -21.78 -15.48
N ILE A 13 -4.23 -21.06 -15.71
CA ILE A 13 -4.23 -19.80 -16.45
C ILE A 13 -4.71 -19.99 -17.87
N THR A 14 -4.26 -21.03 -18.57
CA THR A 14 -4.72 -21.34 -19.93
C THR A 14 -6.24 -21.58 -19.95
N THR A 15 -6.77 -22.35 -19.01
CA THR A 15 -8.21 -22.62 -18.89
C THR A 15 -8.97 -21.35 -18.55
N LEU A 16 -8.48 -20.55 -17.63
CA LEU A 16 -9.09 -19.28 -17.22
C LEU A 16 -9.14 -18.29 -18.40
N ALA A 17 -8.01 -18.11 -19.10
CA ALA A 17 -7.93 -17.22 -20.25
C ALA A 17 -8.83 -17.67 -21.40
N ALA A 18 -9.04 -18.98 -21.59
CA ALA A 18 -9.94 -19.54 -22.59
C ALA A 18 -11.43 -19.48 -22.19
N HIS A 19 -11.76 -19.12 -20.96
CA HIS A 19 -13.14 -19.07 -20.49
C HIS A 19 -13.92 -17.95 -21.19
N ARG A 20 -15.10 -18.29 -21.76
CA ARG A 20 -15.91 -17.36 -22.57
C ARG A 20 -16.22 -16.05 -21.85
N ALA A 21 -16.56 -16.08 -20.57
CA ALA A 21 -16.87 -14.88 -19.80
C ALA A 21 -15.65 -13.99 -19.60
N ILE A 22 -14.45 -14.58 -19.46
CA ILE A 22 -13.20 -13.84 -19.32
C ILE A 22 -12.80 -13.19 -20.65
N HIS A 23 -13.00 -13.88 -21.78
CA HIS A 23 -12.86 -13.25 -23.09
C HIS A 23 -13.80 -12.04 -23.27
N ARG A 24 -15.04 -12.13 -22.77
CA ARG A 24 -15.97 -10.99 -22.77
C ARG A 24 -15.50 -9.85 -21.87
N ALA A 25 -14.89 -10.14 -20.72
CA ALA A 25 -14.29 -9.13 -19.85
C ALA A 25 -13.09 -8.45 -20.56
N PHE A 26 -12.23 -9.19 -21.24
CA PHE A 26 -11.14 -8.60 -22.04
C PHE A 26 -11.66 -7.72 -23.17
N HIS A 27 -12.72 -8.17 -23.84
CA HIS A 27 -13.35 -7.37 -24.89
C HIS A 27 -14.00 -6.10 -24.31
N TRP A 28 -14.58 -6.19 -23.12
CA TRP A 28 -15.10 -5.02 -22.41
C TRP A 28 -13.97 -4.01 -22.15
N LEU A 29 -12.84 -4.43 -21.62
CA LEU A 29 -11.68 -3.55 -21.37
C LEU A 29 -11.22 -2.83 -22.64
N HIS A 30 -11.20 -3.55 -23.78
CA HIS A 30 -10.86 -2.97 -25.07
C HIS A 30 -11.88 -1.93 -25.55
N LEU A 31 -13.17 -2.24 -25.51
CA LEU A 31 -14.23 -1.36 -26.00
C LEU A 31 -14.41 -0.10 -25.15
N TYR A 32 -14.11 -0.18 -23.85
CA TYR A 32 -14.33 0.92 -22.92
C TYR A 32 -13.09 1.79 -22.69
N GLU A 33 -12.05 1.67 -23.51
CA GLU A 33 -10.81 2.45 -23.35
C GLU A 33 -11.07 3.97 -23.26
N LEU A 34 -11.96 4.52 -24.06
CA LEU A 34 -12.34 5.94 -24.00
C LEU A 34 -13.02 6.29 -22.66
N GLN A 35 -13.76 5.37 -22.06
CA GLN A 35 -14.35 5.57 -20.72
C GLN A 35 -13.28 5.53 -19.65
N LEU A 36 -12.28 4.65 -19.78
CA LEU A 36 -11.14 4.61 -18.85
C LEU A 36 -10.33 5.91 -18.89
N GLN A 37 -10.13 6.49 -20.07
CA GLN A 37 -9.49 7.80 -20.22
C GLN A 37 -10.30 8.93 -19.57
N ARG A 38 -11.64 8.91 -19.69
CA ARG A 38 -12.51 9.86 -19.00
C ARG A 38 -12.39 9.73 -17.48
N TRP A 39 -12.50 8.52 -16.95
CA TRP A 39 -12.33 8.27 -15.51
C TRP A 39 -10.95 8.75 -15.03
N HIS A 40 -9.90 8.47 -15.79
CA HIS A 40 -8.55 8.93 -15.44
C HIS A 40 -8.50 10.45 -15.30
N ARG A 41 -9.03 11.20 -16.28
CA ARG A 41 -9.11 12.66 -16.23
C ARG A 41 -9.96 13.17 -15.06
N GLU A 42 -11.10 12.53 -14.79
CA GLU A 42 -11.96 12.88 -13.65
C GLU A 42 -11.25 12.64 -12.32
N ILE A 43 -10.55 11.51 -12.15
CA ILE A 43 -9.82 11.16 -10.92
C ILE A 43 -8.72 12.19 -10.63
N VAL A 44 -7.85 12.46 -11.60
CA VAL A 44 -6.70 13.34 -11.39
C VAL A 44 -7.09 14.81 -11.25
N ALA A 45 -8.24 15.20 -11.80
CA ALA A 45 -8.78 16.54 -11.63
C ALA A 45 -9.25 16.85 -10.19
N ILE A 46 -9.45 15.82 -9.36
CA ILE A 46 -9.82 16.00 -7.95
C ILE A 46 -8.53 16.03 -7.12
N PRO A 47 -8.10 17.17 -6.56
CA PRO A 47 -6.91 17.23 -5.72
C PRO A 47 -7.03 16.27 -4.52
N ALA A 48 -5.96 15.55 -4.21
CA ALA A 48 -5.92 14.66 -3.06
C ALA A 48 -4.56 14.76 -2.35
N PRO A 49 -4.25 15.90 -1.71
CA PRO A 49 -3.05 16.03 -0.90
C PRO A 49 -3.10 15.05 0.28
N PRO A 50 -1.96 14.73 0.93
CA PRO A 50 -1.97 13.94 2.14
C PRO A 50 -2.95 14.52 3.19
N PHE A 51 -3.82 13.67 3.75
CA PHE A 51 -4.94 14.03 4.65
C PHE A 51 -6.06 14.88 4.03
N GLY A 52 -6.04 15.12 2.71
CA GLY A 52 -7.06 15.87 1.97
C GLY A 52 -7.74 15.06 0.87
N GLU A 53 -7.84 13.73 1.03
CA GLU A 53 -8.34 12.80 0.01
C GLU A 53 -9.88 12.69 -0.05
N ALA A 54 -10.61 13.38 0.84
CA ALA A 54 -12.03 13.15 1.08
C ALA A 54 -12.91 13.26 -0.18
N ASP A 55 -12.68 14.28 -1.03
CA ASP A 55 -13.48 14.49 -2.24
C ASP A 55 -13.23 13.38 -3.29
N ARG A 56 -11.97 12.96 -3.46
CA ARG A 56 -11.60 11.86 -4.35
C ARG A 56 -12.15 10.52 -3.83
N ALA A 57 -12.09 10.29 -2.52
CA ALA A 57 -12.66 9.11 -1.88
C ALA A 57 -14.19 9.04 -2.05
N ALA A 58 -14.90 10.16 -1.86
CA ALA A 58 -16.34 10.24 -2.07
C ALA A 58 -16.72 9.97 -3.53
N TRP A 59 -15.93 10.49 -4.49
CA TRP A 59 -16.10 10.19 -5.91
C TRP A 59 -15.96 8.68 -6.17
N PHE A 60 -14.96 8.02 -5.56
CA PHE A 60 -14.74 6.58 -5.71
C PHE A 60 -15.87 5.75 -5.10
N ALA A 61 -16.31 6.05 -3.88
CA ALA A 61 -17.41 5.34 -3.24
C ALA A 61 -18.69 5.41 -4.09
N LYS A 62 -19.01 6.62 -4.63
CA LYS A 62 -20.11 6.79 -5.56
C LYS A 62 -19.91 5.96 -6.84
N ARG A 63 -18.72 5.96 -7.41
CA ARG A 63 -18.45 5.24 -8.65
C ARG A 63 -18.53 3.72 -8.47
N PHE A 64 -18.10 3.18 -7.34
CA PHE A 64 -18.29 1.78 -6.99
C PHE A 64 -19.77 1.41 -6.90
N ALA A 65 -20.59 2.26 -6.28
CA ALA A 65 -22.04 2.07 -6.23
C ALA A 65 -22.68 2.12 -7.62
N ASP A 66 -22.30 3.10 -8.45
CA ASP A 66 -22.78 3.26 -9.84
C ASP A 66 -22.43 2.04 -10.72
N LEU A 67 -21.33 1.36 -10.41
CA LEU A 67 -20.91 0.11 -11.07
C LEU A 67 -21.65 -1.13 -10.55
N GLY A 68 -22.52 -1.00 -9.55
CA GLY A 68 -23.29 -2.12 -8.99
C GLY A 68 -22.50 -3.00 -8.02
N LEU A 69 -21.37 -2.54 -7.47
CA LEU A 69 -20.65 -3.26 -6.44
C LEU A 69 -21.42 -3.19 -5.10
N THR A 70 -21.30 -4.24 -4.30
CA THR A 70 -21.95 -4.29 -2.99
C THR A 70 -21.10 -3.58 -1.93
N ASN A 71 -21.74 -3.14 -0.83
CA ASN A 71 -21.08 -2.51 0.31
C ASN A 71 -20.17 -1.32 -0.07
N ALA A 72 -20.57 -0.53 -1.08
CA ALA A 72 -19.83 0.67 -1.47
C ALA A 72 -20.00 1.76 -0.40
N HIS A 73 -18.90 2.11 0.30
CA HIS A 73 -18.92 3.08 1.39
C HIS A 73 -17.53 3.70 1.62
N LEU A 74 -17.49 4.73 2.45
CA LEU A 74 -16.26 5.23 3.05
C LEU A 74 -16.12 4.62 4.45
N ASP A 75 -14.93 4.09 4.76
CA ASP A 75 -14.62 3.66 6.11
C ASP A 75 -14.31 4.86 7.04
N GLN A 76 -14.00 4.56 8.32
CA GLN A 76 -13.81 5.59 9.36
C GLN A 76 -12.65 6.56 9.07
N ILE A 77 -11.67 6.18 8.24
CA ILE A 77 -10.51 7.01 7.93
C ILE A 77 -10.53 7.54 6.50
N GLY A 78 -11.55 7.20 5.71
CA GLY A 78 -11.78 7.71 4.37
C GLY A 78 -11.34 6.80 3.23
N ASN A 79 -11.00 5.52 3.46
CA ASN A 79 -10.87 4.57 2.36
C ASN A 79 -12.22 4.38 1.67
N ALA A 80 -12.26 4.43 0.35
CA ALA A 80 -13.44 4.04 -0.42
C ALA A 80 -13.38 2.54 -0.70
N LEU A 81 -14.35 1.80 -0.14
CA LEU A 81 -14.39 0.35 -0.17
C LEU A 81 -15.64 -0.14 -0.92
N ALA A 82 -15.52 -1.26 -1.60
CA ALA A 82 -16.65 -2.00 -2.17
C ALA A 82 -16.30 -3.47 -2.38
N GLU A 83 -17.29 -4.33 -2.48
CA GLU A 83 -17.09 -5.77 -2.70
C GLU A 83 -17.75 -6.24 -3.99
N LEU A 84 -17.09 -7.17 -4.68
CA LEU A 84 -17.72 -8.04 -5.65
C LEU A 84 -17.85 -9.43 -5.04
N PRO A 85 -19.05 -9.84 -4.61
CA PRO A 85 -19.26 -11.08 -3.88
C PRO A 85 -18.95 -12.32 -4.72
N SER A 86 -18.44 -13.37 -4.07
CA SER A 86 -18.38 -14.69 -4.71
C SER A 86 -19.78 -15.18 -5.10
N THR A 87 -19.88 -16.01 -6.13
CA THR A 87 -21.17 -16.54 -6.59
C THR A 87 -21.86 -17.39 -5.51
N SER A 88 -21.10 -18.03 -4.62
CA SER A 88 -21.66 -18.76 -3.48
C SER A 88 -22.27 -17.82 -2.42
N ALA A 89 -21.65 -16.67 -2.16
CA ALA A 89 -22.18 -15.66 -1.25
C ALA A 89 -23.49 -15.06 -1.79
N LEU A 90 -23.58 -14.78 -3.11
CA LEU A 90 -24.80 -14.28 -3.74
C LEU A 90 -25.99 -15.25 -3.60
N LYS A 91 -25.76 -16.55 -3.72
CA LYS A 91 -26.80 -17.56 -3.51
C LYS A 91 -27.29 -17.62 -2.07
N GLY A 92 -26.39 -17.39 -1.10
CA GLY A 92 -26.74 -17.29 0.33
C GLY A 92 -27.56 -16.05 0.68
N MET A 93 -27.44 -14.96 -0.09
CA MET A 93 -28.18 -13.71 0.08
C MET A 93 -29.57 -13.71 -0.60
N GLY A 94 -30.02 -14.85 -1.16
CA GLY A 94 -31.37 -14.97 -1.76
C GLY A 94 -31.53 -14.32 -3.14
N PHE A 95 -30.45 -13.90 -3.79
CA PHE A 95 -30.50 -13.43 -5.18
C PHE A 95 -30.57 -14.62 -6.15
N SER A 96 -31.81 -15.11 -6.36
CA SER A 96 -32.12 -15.98 -7.49
C SER A 96 -32.92 -15.18 -8.53
N PRO A 97 -32.59 -15.23 -9.83
CA PRO A 97 -33.24 -14.39 -10.85
C PRO A 97 -34.66 -14.79 -11.24
N SER A 98 -35.39 -15.50 -10.39
CA SER A 98 -36.81 -15.82 -10.72
C SER A 98 -37.52 -16.46 -9.51
N VAL A 99 -38.23 -15.69 -8.67
CA VAL A 99 -39.51 -16.04 -8.02
C VAL A 99 -40.06 -14.76 -7.33
N PRO A 100 -41.41 -14.46 -7.43
CA PRO A 100 -41.98 -13.26 -6.80
C PRO A 100 -42.18 -13.43 -5.30
N ASP A 101 -42.17 -12.29 -4.62
CA ASP A 101 -42.32 -12.11 -3.17
C ASP A 101 -43.42 -12.93 -2.53
N SER A 102 -43.10 -13.69 -1.48
CA SER A 102 -43.95 -13.91 -0.33
C SER A 102 -43.10 -14.36 0.86
N GLU A 103 -43.11 -13.51 1.91
CA GLU A 103 -42.83 -13.80 3.32
C GLU A 103 -41.52 -14.57 3.67
N MET A 104 -40.48 -13.84 4.10
CA MET A 104 -39.43 -14.38 4.95
C MET A 104 -39.01 -13.34 6.03
N GLU A 105 -39.64 -13.40 7.19
CA GLU A 105 -39.01 -12.96 8.44
C GLU A 105 -37.99 -14.02 8.85
N GLY A 106 -36.69 -13.59 9.08
CA GLY A 106 -35.68 -14.43 9.69
C GLY A 106 -34.35 -14.58 8.95
N ALA A 107 -33.77 -13.50 8.41
CA ALA A 107 -32.53 -13.55 7.59
C ALA A 107 -31.29 -12.95 8.29
N SER A 108 -30.95 -13.30 9.53
CA SER A 108 -29.71 -12.84 10.18
C SER A 108 -28.49 -13.76 9.90
N ALA A 109 -28.69 -15.05 9.74
CA ALA A 109 -27.60 -15.99 9.56
C ALA A 109 -26.86 -15.96 8.20
N PRO A 110 -27.51 -15.69 7.04
CA PRO A 110 -26.80 -15.59 5.75
C PRO A 110 -25.94 -14.32 5.60
N GLU A 111 -26.36 -13.21 6.21
CA GLU A 111 -25.68 -11.92 6.13
C GLU A 111 -24.38 -11.91 6.95
N GLU A 112 -24.39 -12.47 8.16
CA GLU A 112 -23.20 -12.65 9.00
C GLU A 112 -22.16 -13.59 8.35
N ALA A 113 -22.59 -14.66 7.69
CA ALA A 113 -21.72 -15.58 6.98
C ALA A 113 -21.04 -14.92 5.77
N ALA A 114 -21.71 -14.02 5.06
CA ALA A 114 -21.16 -13.26 3.95
C ALA A 114 -20.14 -12.22 4.43
N GLN A 115 -20.39 -11.54 5.56
CA GLN A 115 -19.50 -10.56 6.17
C GLN A 115 -18.18 -11.16 6.67
N ASN A 116 -18.16 -12.43 7.04
CA ASN A 116 -16.96 -13.14 7.51
C ASN A 116 -16.23 -13.94 6.42
N SER A 117 -16.73 -13.92 5.19
CA SER A 117 -16.10 -14.66 4.08
C SER A 117 -14.71 -14.12 3.74
N PRO A 118 -13.73 -15.01 3.42
CA PRO A 118 -12.40 -14.58 3.02
C PRO A 118 -12.44 -13.80 1.69
N VAL A 119 -11.52 -12.83 1.56
CA VAL A 119 -11.44 -11.94 0.40
C VAL A 119 -10.01 -11.84 -0.14
N ILE A 120 -9.90 -11.52 -1.44
CA ILE A 120 -8.67 -10.99 -2.02
C ILE A 120 -8.81 -9.48 -2.15
N LEU A 121 -7.82 -8.74 -1.63
CA LEU A 121 -7.78 -7.28 -1.71
C LEU A 121 -7.12 -6.85 -3.02
N LEU A 122 -7.81 -5.98 -3.77
CA LEU A 122 -7.25 -5.20 -4.86
C LEU A 122 -7.31 -3.72 -4.46
N SER A 123 -6.18 -3.04 -4.38
CA SER A 123 -6.10 -1.66 -3.89
C SER A 123 -5.35 -0.73 -4.84
N ALA A 124 -5.62 0.58 -4.70
CA ALA A 124 -4.84 1.67 -5.28
C ALA A 124 -4.99 2.89 -4.38
N HIS A 125 -3.91 3.64 -4.12
CA HIS A 125 -3.99 4.79 -3.22
C HIS A 125 -4.58 6.02 -3.89
N LEU A 126 -5.32 6.81 -3.10
CA LEU A 126 -6.02 8.03 -3.53
C LEU A 126 -5.12 9.25 -3.54
N ASP A 127 -4.21 9.32 -2.57
CA ASP A 127 -3.40 10.51 -2.31
C ASP A 127 -2.27 10.69 -3.31
N THR A 128 -1.75 11.90 -3.32
CA THR A 128 -0.55 12.29 -4.06
C THR A 128 0.37 13.05 -3.12
N ILE A 129 1.65 13.23 -3.49
CA ILE A 129 2.60 14.01 -2.70
C ILE A 129 2.34 15.52 -2.75
N PHE A 130 1.47 15.99 -3.64
CA PHE A 130 1.31 17.41 -3.93
C PHE A 130 0.51 18.11 -2.83
N PRO A 131 0.95 19.32 -2.39
CA PRO A 131 0.26 20.05 -1.33
C PRO A 131 -1.10 20.59 -1.79
N ALA A 132 -1.95 20.93 -0.82
CA ALA A 132 -3.23 21.58 -1.10
C ALA A 132 -3.03 22.88 -1.90
N GLY A 133 -3.90 23.11 -2.88
CA GLY A 133 -3.82 24.26 -3.78
C GLY A 133 -2.97 24.05 -5.03
N THR A 134 -2.38 22.86 -5.21
CA THR A 134 -1.75 22.49 -6.49
C THR A 134 -2.78 22.45 -7.61
N ASP A 135 -2.45 23.05 -8.76
CA ASP A 135 -3.30 22.97 -9.96
C ASP A 135 -3.29 21.53 -10.52
N CYS A 136 -4.41 20.85 -10.39
CA CYS A 136 -4.67 19.52 -10.92
C CYS A 136 -5.56 19.57 -12.17
N THR A 137 -5.56 20.64 -12.94
CA THR A 137 -6.31 20.74 -14.20
C THR A 137 -5.68 19.81 -15.25
N PRO A 138 -6.37 18.74 -15.70
CA PRO A 138 -5.81 17.82 -16.67
C PRO A 138 -5.66 18.46 -18.03
N ARG A 139 -4.49 18.33 -18.62
CA ARG A 139 -4.15 18.81 -19.97
C ARG A 139 -3.70 17.66 -20.85
N GLU A 140 -3.72 17.84 -22.13
CA GLU A 140 -3.20 16.90 -23.12
C GLU A 140 -2.10 17.58 -23.91
N ASP A 141 -0.98 16.88 -24.09
CA ASP A 141 0.09 17.38 -24.94
C ASP A 141 -0.12 17.00 -26.43
N GLU A 142 0.84 17.42 -27.27
CA GLU A 142 0.78 17.16 -28.73
C GLU A 142 0.85 15.67 -29.07
N ASP A 143 1.39 14.84 -28.18
CA ASP A 143 1.48 13.38 -28.32
C ASP A 143 0.24 12.64 -27.77
N GLY A 144 -0.74 13.37 -27.22
CA GLY A 144 -1.96 12.79 -26.63
C GLY A 144 -1.76 12.26 -25.20
N ARG A 145 -0.64 12.64 -24.52
CA ARG A 145 -0.40 12.24 -23.14
C ARG A 145 -1.18 13.13 -22.18
N LEU A 146 -1.69 12.53 -21.12
CA LEU A 146 -2.35 13.25 -20.04
C LEU A 146 -1.29 13.89 -19.12
N LEU A 147 -1.27 15.22 -19.07
CA LEU A 147 -0.41 16.01 -18.18
C LEU A 147 -1.23 16.43 -16.97
N CYS A 148 -0.85 15.94 -15.80
CA CYS A 148 -1.45 16.34 -14.52
C CYS A 148 -0.61 15.79 -13.37
N PRO A 149 -0.39 16.52 -12.27
CA PRO A 149 0.16 15.96 -11.03
C PRO A 149 -0.65 14.75 -10.56
N GLY A 150 0.01 13.62 -10.31
CA GLY A 150 -0.65 12.37 -9.93
C GLY A 150 -1.27 11.59 -11.11
N ALA A 151 -0.95 11.94 -12.36
CA ALA A 151 -1.48 11.23 -13.54
C ALA A 151 -1.00 9.77 -13.59
N THR A 152 0.25 9.52 -13.24
CA THR A 152 0.83 8.19 -13.17
C THR A 152 0.72 7.63 -11.75
N ASP A 153 1.13 8.39 -10.78
CA ASP A 153 1.19 8.03 -9.37
C ASP A 153 0.12 8.80 -8.55
N ASN A 154 -1.08 8.24 -8.30
CA ASN A 154 -1.51 6.89 -8.69
C ASN A 154 -2.80 6.92 -9.53
N GLY A 155 -2.98 7.94 -10.39
CA GLY A 155 -4.11 8.04 -11.32
C GLY A 155 -4.25 6.81 -12.23
N ALA A 156 -3.13 6.23 -12.67
CA ALA A 156 -3.12 5.01 -13.46
C ALA A 156 -3.65 3.81 -12.68
N GLY A 157 -3.15 3.60 -11.44
CA GLY A 157 -3.60 2.52 -10.55
C GLY A 157 -5.08 2.63 -10.21
N LEU A 158 -5.54 3.84 -9.88
CA LEU A 158 -6.94 4.13 -9.56
C LEU A 158 -7.87 3.86 -10.77
N THR A 159 -7.43 4.22 -11.97
CA THR A 159 -8.18 3.93 -13.20
C THR A 159 -8.26 2.42 -13.44
N ALA A 160 -7.15 1.70 -13.23
CA ALA A 160 -7.12 0.25 -13.37
C ALA A 160 -8.02 -0.45 -12.33
N LEU A 161 -8.08 0.06 -11.09
CA LEU A 161 -8.97 -0.44 -10.04
C LEU A 161 -10.44 -0.44 -10.51
N LEU A 162 -10.90 0.70 -11.06
CA LEU A 162 -12.25 0.81 -11.62
C LEU A 162 -12.46 -0.07 -12.87
N ALA A 163 -11.46 -0.14 -13.74
CA ALA A 163 -11.53 -0.94 -14.96
C ALA A 163 -11.71 -2.43 -14.63
N ILE A 164 -10.93 -2.95 -13.67
CA ILE A 164 -11.02 -4.35 -13.22
C ILE A 164 -12.35 -4.60 -12.51
N ALA A 165 -12.80 -3.68 -11.64
CA ALA A 165 -14.09 -3.79 -10.96
C ALA A 165 -15.26 -3.88 -11.96
N ALA A 166 -15.30 -2.98 -12.95
CA ALA A 166 -16.34 -2.94 -13.97
C ALA A 166 -16.31 -4.17 -14.89
N ALA A 167 -15.12 -4.58 -15.36
CA ALA A 167 -14.98 -5.75 -16.23
C ALA A 167 -15.37 -7.05 -15.54
N LEU A 168 -15.07 -7.20 -14.23
CA LEU A 168 -15.45 -8.38 -13.46
C LEU A 168 -16.92 -8.38 -13.10
N HIS A 169 -17.50 -7.22 -12.74
CA HIS A 169 -18.94 -7.09 -12.53
C HIS A 169 -19.70 -7.49 -13.82
N PHE A 170 -19.29 -6.97 -14.98
CA PHE A 170 -19.84 -7.37 -16.28
C PHE A 170 -19.66 -8.87 -16.55
N ALA A 171 -18.49 -9.45 -16.25
CA ALA A 171 -18.27 -10.88 -16.45
C ALA A 171 -19.21 -11.73 -15.58
N GLN A 172 -19.49 -11.32 -14.36
CA GLN A 172 -20.37 -12.02 -13.42
C GLN A 172 -21.84 -11.88 -13.81
N THR A 173 -22.33 -10.65 -14.08
CA THR A 173 -23.75 -10.36 -14.31
C THR A 173 -24.20 -10.67 -15.74
N GLU A 174 -23.41 -10.27 -16.73
CA GLU A 174 -23.78 -10.33 -18.16
C GLU A 174 -23.17 -11.53 -18.90
N ALA A 175 -22.07 -12.08 -18.39
CA ALA A 175 -21.39 -13.20 -19.04
C ALA A 175 -21.48 -14.51 -18.24
N GLY A 176 -22.09 -14.50 -17.05
CA GLY A 176 -22.34 -15.68 -16.22
C GLY A 176 -21.07 -16.28 -15.62
N TYR A 177 -20.03 -15.48 -15.34
CA TYR A 177 -18.82 -15.95 -14.67
C TYR A 177 -19.10 -16.27 -13.21
N THR A 178 -18.68 -17.46 -12.79
CA THR A 178 -18.76 -17.87 -11.39
C THR A 178 -17.50 -17.42 -10.63
N LEU A 179 -17.62 -16.36 -9.85
CA LEU A 179 -16.51 -15.85 -9.06
C LEU A 179 -16.29 -16.77 -7.82
N PRO A 180 -15.09 -17.37 -7.65
CA PRO A 180 -14.86 -18.37 -6.61
C PRO A 180 -14.64 -17.79 -5.22
N MET A 181 -14.26 -16.51 -5.11
CA MET A 181 -13.99 -15.81 -3.87
C MET A 181 -14.36 -14.34 -4.01
N THR A 182 -14.83 -13.73 -2.93
CA THR A 182 -15.15 -12.30 -2.88
C THR A 182 -13.89 -11.47 -3.10
N ILE A 183 -14.01 -10.40 -3.87
CA ILE A 183 -12.96 -9.40 -4.09
C ILE A 183 -13.35 -8.14 -3.33
N LEU A 184 -12.44 -7.66 -2.48
CA LEU A 184 -12.51 -6.36 -1.83
C LEU A 184 -11.73 -5.35 -2.67
N PHE A 185 -12.41 -4.33 -3.17
CA PHE A 185 -11.80 -3.18 -3.84
C PHE A 185 -11.60 -2.07 -2.82
N ALA A 186 -10.40 -1.47 -2.81
CA ALA A 186 -10.07 -0.36 -1.93
C ALA A 186 -9.34 0.74 -2.71
N ALA A 187 -9.97 1.92 -2.80
CA ALA A 187 -9.24 3.14 -3.08
C ALA A 187 -8.84 3.72 -1.72
N ASN A 188 -7.58 3.49 -1.33
CA ASN A 188 -7.10 3.74 0.03
C ASN A 188 -6.42 5.10 0.18
N VAL A 189 -6.41 5.62 1.40
CA VAL A 189 -5.87 6.92 1.76
C VAL A 189 -4.47 6.82 2.36
N GLY A 190 -3.66 7.87 2.15
CA GLY A 190 -2.43 8.09 2.90
C GLY A 190 -1.35 7.04 2.63
N GLU A 191 -1.12 6.67 1.37
CA GLU A 191 0.07 5.93 0.97
C GLU A 191 1.30 6.80 1.07
N GLU A 192 1.20 8.06 0.63
CA GLU A 192 2.32 8.95 0.42
C GLU A 192 2.79 9.66 1.70
N GLY A 193 4.08 9.95 1.73
CA GLY A 193 4.72 10.88 2.65
C GLY A 193 4.37 10.68 4.14
N GLU A 194 3.70 11.66 4.71
CA GLU A 194 3.25 11.66 6.12
C GLU A 194 2.01 10.77 6.35
N GLY A 195 1.34 10.35 5.30
CA GLY A 195 0.23 9.40 5.37
C GLY A 195 0.64 8.03 5.91
N ASP A 196 1.89 7.61 5.67
CA ASP A 196 2.54 6.43 6.25
C ASP A 196 1.69 5.15 6.17
N LEU A 197 1.05 4.91 5.00
CA LEU A 197 0.18 3.75 4.74
C LEU A 197 -1.07 3.71 5.64
N ARG A 198 -1.61 4.86 6.08
CA ARG A 198 -2.71 4.87 7.08
C ARG A 198 -3.96 4.11 6.62
N GLY A 199 -4.27 4.13 5.32
CA GLY A 199 -5.38 3.38 4.74
C GLY A 199 -5.19 1.87 4.90
N MET A 200 -4.04 1.38 4.51
CA MET A 200 -3.69 -0.03 4.66
C MET A 200 -3.57 -0.43 6.14
N ARG A 201 -3.00 0.44 6.99
CA ARG A 201 -2.94 0.17 8.44
C ARG A 201 -4.32 -0.05 9.04
N HIS A 202 -5.32 0.72 8.60
CA HIS A 202 -6.69 0.55 9.06
C HIS A 202 -7.30 -0.77 8.57
N LEU A 203 -7.09 -1.13 7.29
CA LEU A 203 -7.60 -2.38 6.72
C LEU A 203 -7.02 -3.62 7.40
N PHE A 204 -5.75 -3.57 7.80
CA PHE A 204 -5.03 -4.67 8.44
C PHE A 204 -4.92 -4.54 9.97
N ASP A 205 -5.57 -3.55 10.58
CA ASP A 205 -5.67 -3.45 12.04
C ASP A 205 -6.44 -4.67 12.57
N PRO A 206 -5.95 -5.37 13.61
CA PRO A 206 -6.67 -6.52 14.19
C PRO A 206 -8.11 -6.23 14.62
N ALA A 207 -8.45 -4.96 14.92
CA ALA A 207 -9.81 -4.53 15.23
C ALA A 207 -10.67 -4.27 13.97
N SER A 208 -10.06 -4.24 12.78
CA SER A 208 -10.79 -4.05 11.52
C SER A 208 -11.55 -5.32 11.13
N PRO A 209 -12.81 -5.20 10.66
CA PRO A 209 -13.56 -6.35 10.14
C PRO A 209 -12.92 -7.00 8.91
N HIS A 210 -12.00 -6.30 8.24
CA HIS A 210 -11.33 -6.78 7.04
C HIS A 210 -10.06 -7.58 7.33
N ALA A 211 -9.35 -7.30 8.44
CA ALA A 211 -8.03 -7.85 8.73
C ALA A 211 -7.98 -9.38 8.68
N GLN A 212 -8.99 -10.04 9.29
CA GLN A 212 -9.08 -11.50 9.32
C GLN A 212 -9.63 -12.13 8.03
N ARG A 213 -10.19 -11.32 7.14
CA ARG A 213 -10.78 -11.78 5.87
C ARG A 213 -9.76 -11.79 4.73
N ILE A 214 -8.82 -10.83 4.72
CA ILE A 214 -7.87 -10.65 3.62
C ILE A 214 -6.86 -11.80 3.59
N ARG A 215 -6.79 -12.53 2.47
CA ARG A 215 -5.88 -13.68 2.24
C ARG A 215 -4.68 -13.35 1.38
N ALA A 216 -4.81 -12.38 0.49
CA ALA A 216 -3.73 -11.84 -0.32
C ALA A 216 -4.08 -10.41 -0.73
N CYS A 217 -3.07 -9.61 -1.08
CA CYS A 217 -3.22 -8.23 -1.53
C CYS A 217 -2.49 -8.01 -2.85
N ILE A 218 -3.16 -7.36 -3.79
CA ILE A 218 -2.57 -6.86 -5.03
C ILE A 218 -2.78 -5.34 -5.02
N ALA A 219 -1.70 -4.57 -4.83
CA ALA A 219 -1.73 -3.13 -4.96
C ALA A 219 -1.45 -2.72 -6.40
N LEU A 220 -2.22 -1.79 -6.93
CA LEU A 220 -2.03 -1.22 -8.26
C LEU A 220 -1.22 0.07 -8.11
N GLU A 221 -0.07 0.14 -8.81
CA GLU A 221 0.93 1.17 -8.53
C GLU A 221 1.55 1.71 -9.83
N GLY A 222 1.21 2.94 -10.17
CA GLY A 222 1.80 3.64 -11.31
C GLY A 222 1.60 2.98 -12.66
N GLY A 223 2.43 3.36 -13.63
CA GLY A 223 2.41 2.88 -15.00
C GLY A 223 3.24 1.62 -15.23
N GLY A 224 3.20 1.14 -16.48
CA GLY A 224 3.98 0.00 -16.96
C GLY A 224 3.27 -1.35 -16.86
N SER A 225 3.60 -2.24 -17.79
CA SER A 225 3.01 -3.59 -17.86
C SER A 225 3.89 -4.67 -17.25
N THR A 226 5.15 -4.39 -16.91
CA THR A 226 6.12 -5.36 -16.40
C THR A 226 6.56 -5.14 -14.96
N PRO A 227 6.51 -3.92 -14.37
CA PRO A 227 6.97 -3.69 -13.02
C PRO A 227 6.16 -4.48 -11.99
N VAL A 228 6.86 -5.05 -11.00
CA VAL A 228 6.28 -5.67 -9.81
C VAL A 228 7.18 -5.39 -8.61
N VAL A 229 6.63 -4.78 -7.59
CA VAL A 229 7.28 -4.66 -6.28
C VAL A 229 6.89 -5.90 -5.47
N ASP A 230 7.79 -6.86 -5.41
CA ASP A 230 7.67 -8.11 -4.66
C ASP A 230 8.57 -8.15 -3.41
N ARG A 231 9.35 -7.08 -3.21
CA ARG A 231 10.20 -6.85 -2.04
C ARG A 231 9.94 -5.46 -1.49
N ALA A 232 9.32 -5.41 -0.32
CA ALA A 232 8.99 -4.18 0.36
C ALA A 232 10.23 -3.57 1.02
N LEU A 233 10.55 -2.32 0.64
CA LEU A 233 11.58 -1.53 1.29
C LEU A 233 11.03 -0.95 2.59
N GLY A 234 11.55 -1.40 3.71
CA GLY A 234 11.22 -0.80 5.00
C GLY A 234 11.88 0.57 5.17
N SER A 235 11.18 1.48 5.86
CA SER A 235 11.73 2.77 6.26
C SER A 235 11.28 3.18 7.65
N ARG A 236 12.19 3.81 8.39
CA ARG A 236 11.88 4.51 9.65
C ARG A 236 12.30 5.95 9.53
N ARG A 237 11.36 6.85 9.74
CA ARG A 237 11.62 8.29 9.76
C ARG A 237 11.60 8.76 11.19
N LEU A 238 12.68 9.40 11.61
CA LEU A 238 12.86 9.86 12.99
C LEU A 238 12.99 11.38 13.01
N ARG A 239 12.19 12.05 13.82
CA ARG A 239 12.40 13.45 14.18
C ARG A 239 13.18 13.50 15.50
N VAL A 240 14.27 14.24 15.48
CA VAL A 240 15.16 14.46 16.63
C VAL A 240 15.04 15.91 17.04
N ASP A 241 14.62 16.15 18.29
CA ASP A 241 14.54 17.46 18.88
C ASP A 241 15.51 17.52 20.08
N ILE A 242 16.45 18.46 20.05
CA ILE A 242 17.37 18.73 21.17
C ILE A 242 17.05 20.13 21.68
N THR A 243 16.78 20.24 22.98
CA THR A 243 16.55 21.53 23.66
C THR A 243 17.61 21.79 24.74
N GLY A 244 17.91 23.06 24.95
CA GLY A 244 18.92 23.50 25.91
C GLY A 244 18.61 24.87 26.53
N PRO A 245 19.49 25.39 27.41
CA PRO A 245 19.25 26.60 28.16
C PRO A 245 19.20 27.86 27.30
N GLY A 246 19.85 27.85 26.12
CA GLY A 246 20.04 29.06 25.34
C GLY A 246 20.98 30.07 26.06
N GLY A 247 21.05 31.29 25.51
CA GLY A 247 21.77 32.38 26.18
C GLY A 247 22.52 33.32 25.25
N HIS A 248 23.17 34.35 25.83
CA HIS A 248 24.00 35.27 25.08
C HIS A 248 25.39 34.67 24.83
N SER A 249 25.88 34.68 23.60
CA SER A 249 27.12 34.00 23.20
C SER A 249 28.35 34.43 23.98
N TRP A 250 28.40 35.68 24.48
CA TRP A 250 29.46 36.23 25.30
C TRP A 250 29.20 36.05 26.80
N ALA A 251 28.04 36.53 27.29
CA ALA A 251 27.72 36.52 28.72
C ALA A 251 27.54 35.12 29.31
N ASP A 252 27.01 34.18 28.49
CA ASP A 252 26.74 32.81 28.89
C ASP A 252 27.68 31.81 28.16
N ALA A 253 28.87 32.29 27.77
CA ALA A 253 29.89 31.48 27.13
C ALA A 253 30.22 30.22 27.95
N GLY A 254 30.13 29.05 27.31
CA GLY A 254 30.35 27.76 27.95
C GLY A 254 29.10 26.95 28.24
N ARG A 255 27.88 27.53 28.13
CA ARG A 255 26.64 26.74 28.18
C ARG A 255 26.59 25.70 27.06
N PRO A 256 25.95 24.55 27.29
CA PRO A 256 25.84 23.52 26.27
C PRO A 256 24.89 23.97 25.12
N SER A 257 25.27 23.64 23.89
CA SER A 257 24.56 24.04 22.69
C SER A 257 23.88 22.85 22.00
N PRO A 258 22.55 22.89 21.78
CA PRO A 258 21.84 21.90 20.99
C PRO A 258 22.42 21.71 19.59
N ILE A 259 22.81 22.78 18.88
CA ILE A 259 23.42 22.68 17.54
C ILE A 259 24.74 21.90 17.59
N ILE A 260 25.59 22.17 18.58
CA ILE A 260 26.89 21.47 18.71
C ILE A 260 26.67 19.99 19.02
N ALA A 261 25.70 19.67 19.90
CA ALA A 261 25.34 18.29 20.22
C ALA A 261 24.84 17.54 18.99
N LEU A 262 23.95 18.19 18.20
CA LEU A 262 23.39 17.60 16.97
C LEU A 262 24.47 17.42 15.88
N ALA A 263 25.31 18.43 15.65
CA ALA A 263 26.38 18.35 14.67
C ALA A 263 27.39 17.23 15.01
N ALA A 264 27.76 17.08 16.27
CA ALA A 264 28.62 15.98 16.74
C ALA A 264 27.97 14.62 16.51
N ALA A 265 26.67 14.49 16.79
CA ALA A 265 25.96 13.25 16.56
C ALA A 265 25.87 12.91 15.07
N LEU A 266 25.51 13.87 14.21
CA LEU A 266 25.47 13.65 12.77
C LEU A 266 26.83 13.26 12.21
N THR A 267 27.92 13.87 12.69
CA THR A 267 29.27 13.50 12.31
C THR A 267 29.59 12.04 12.69
N GLU A 268 29.28 11.62 13.91
CA GLU A 268 29.47 10.21 14.32
C GLU A 268 28.61 9.27 13.49
N LEU A 269 27.36 9.63 13.18
CA LEU A 269 26.46 8.82 12.35
C LEU A 269 27.01 8.61 10.91
N THR A 270 27.73 9.57 10.32
CA THR A 270 28.35 9.41 9.01
C THR A 270 29.51 8.41 9.00
N GLN A 271 30.06 8.07 10.15
CA GLN A 271 31.16 7.09 10.28
C GLN A 271 30.66 5.65 10.46
N LEU A 272 29.34 5.44 10.53
CA LEU A 272 28.78 4.11 10.67
C LEU A 272 29.02 3.28 9.40
N THR A 273 29.54 2.08 9.55
CA THR A 273 29.60 1.09 8.47
C THR A 273 28.27 0.36 8.44
N LEU A 274 27.47 0.66 7.43
CA LEU A 274 26.15 0.05 7.25
C LEU A 274 26.24 -1.21 6.37
N PRO A 275 25.39 -2.23 6.60
CA PRO A 275 25.35 -3.43 5.77
C PRO A 275 25.04 -3.10 4.30
N SER A 276 25.74 -3.74 3.39
CA SER A 276 25.46 -3.71 1.95
C SER A 276 24.45 -4.81 1.54
N SER A 277 24.36 -5.87 2.34
CA SER A 277 23.42 -6.98 2.16
C SER A 277 22.96 -7.49 3.54
N PRO A 278 21.70 -7.26 3.92
CA PRO A 278 20.68 -6.47 3.20
C PRO A 278 21.07 -4.98 3.14
N ARG A 279 20.88 -4.37 1.97
CA ARG A 279 21.23 -2.95 1.78
C ARG A 279 20.49 -2.09 2.82
N THR A 280 21.28 -1.34 3.60
CA THR A 280 20.80 -0.48 4.67
C THR A 280 21.36 0.92 4.49
N THR A 281 20.55 1.94 4.66
CA THR A 281 20.95 3.34 4.45
C THR A 281 20.45 4.24 5.57
N LEU A 282 21.16 5.33 5.81
CA LEU A 282 20.82 6.41 6.72
C LEU A 282 21.04 7.74 6.00
N ASN A 283 20.04 8.62 6.09
CA ASN A 283 20.11 9.97 5.56
C ASN A 283 19.59 10.98 6.57
N CYS A 284 20.21 12.15 6.65
CA CYS A 284 19.67 13.32 7.33
C CYS A 284 19.06 14.23 6.27
N GLY A 285 17.71 14.25 6.19
CA GLY A 285 16.96 14.98 5.16
C GLY A 285 16.77 16.46 5.47
N THR A 286 16.58 16.77 6.75
CA THR A 286 16.38 18.16 7.21
C THR A 286 17.21 18.43 8.45
N ILE A 287 17.65 19.69 8.63
CA ILE A 287 18.29 20.18 9.83
C ILE A 287 17.93 21.65 10.05
N ALA A 288 17.60 22.01 11.29
CA ALA A 288 17.31 23.40 11.67
C ALA A 288 17.76 23.69 13.11
N GLY A 289 17.97 24.96 13.43
CA GLY A 289 18.30 25.40 14.80
C GLY A 289 18.91 26.78 14.87
N GLY A 290 18.78 27.41 16.05
CA GLY A 290 19.28 28.75 16.32
C GLY A 290 18.35 29.86 15.82
N THR A 291 18.61 31.07 16.30
CA THR A 291 17.81 32.27 15.96
C THR A 291 18.69 33.47 15.60
N SER A 292 19.92 33.54 16.12
CA SER A 292 20.83 34.67 15.91
C SER A 292 22.28 34.24 16.11
N VAL A 293 23.21 34.88 15.39
CA VAL A 293 24.65 34.58 15.44
C VAL A 293 25.27 34.83 16.80
N ASN A 294 24.71 35.73 17.61
CA ASN A 294 25.20 36.12 18.91
C ASN A 294 24.44 35.46 20.08
N SER A 295 23.68 34.41 19.81
CA SER A 295 22.97 33.61 20.83
C SER A 295 23.47 32.17 20.88
N ILE A 296 23.49 31.56 22.06
CA ILE A 296 23.57 30.12 22.23
C ILE A 296 22.18 29.58 21.93
N PRO A 297 22.02 28.62 20.98
CA PRO A 297 20.72 28.09 20.63
C PRO A 297 19.97 27.46 21.78
N SER A 298 18.65 27.63 21.83
CA SER A 298 17.78 26.92 22.77
C SER A 298 17.22 25.63 22.18
N SER A 299 17.32 25.43 20.85
CA SER A 299 16.87 24.21 20.17
C SER A 299 17.68 23.91 18.92
N ALA A 300 17.71 22.63 18.55
CA ALA A 300 18.12 22.12 17.25
C ALA A 300 17.29 20.90 16.92
N THR A 301 16.95 20.70 15.65
CA THR A 301 16.13 19.58 15.17
C THR A 301 16.69 19.02 13.87
N CYS A 302 16.48 17.73 13.62
CA CYS A 302 16.70 17.11 12.32
C CYS A 302 15.70 15.97 12.06
N ASP A 303 15.50 15.65 10.78
CA ASP A 303 14.76 14.48 10.37
C ASP A 303 15.71 13.49 9.70
N LEU A 304 15.66 12.23 10.16
CA LEU A 304 16.47 11.12 9.69
C LEU A 304 15.59 10.11 8.96
N ASP A 305 16.07 9.63 7.81
CA ASP A 305 15.44 8.56 7.02
C ASP A 305 16.35 7.32 7.04
N LEU A 306 15.87 6.24 7.66
CA LEU A 306 16.52 4.95 7.77
C LEU A 306 15.81 3.98 6.84
N ARG A 307 16.54 3.28 5.96
CA ARG A 307 15.96 2.31 5.02
C ARG A 307 16.69 0.99 5.03
N SER A 308 15.97 -0.12 4.94
CA SER A 308 16.51 -1.46 4.73
C SER A 308 15.47 -2.41 4.14
N THR A 309 15.93 -3.45 3.46
CA THR A 309 15.08 -4.59 3.06
C THR A 309 14.92 -5.63 4.19
N SER A 310 15.44 -5.35 5.38
CA SER A 310 15.33 -6.18 6.59
C SER A 310 14.76 -5.35 7.74
N THR A 311 13.67 -5.81 8.34
CA THR A 311 13.09 -5.21 9.53
C THR A 311 14.07 -5.25 10.70
N GLN A 312 14.82 -6.36 10.87
CA GLN A 312 15.81 -6.49 11.93
C GLN A 312 16.94 -5.45 11.79
N GLU A 313 17.42 -5.21 10.57
CA GLU A 313 18.46 -4.19 10.34
C GLU A 313 17.95 -2.77 10.59
N LEU A 314 16.66 -2.48 10.31
CA LEU A 314 16.06 -1.21 10.69
C LEU A 314 16.01 -1.03 12.21
N GLU A 315 15.71 -2.07 12.96
CA GLU A 315 15.71 -2.05 14.44
C GLU A 315 17.09 -1.82 15.01
N ASN A 316 18.08 -2.54 14.46
CA ASN A 316 19.47 -2.41 14.83
C ASN A 316 19.97 -0.97 14.56
N LEU A 317 19.71 -0.45 13.37
CA LEU A 317 20.12 0.90 12.96
C LEU A 317 19.44 1.97 13.82
N GLU A 318 18.13 1.88 14.06
CA GLU A 318 17.43 2.83 14.91
C GLU A 318 18.02 2.87 16.33
N SER A 319 18.26 1.68 16.90
CA SER A 319 18.86 1.56 18.23
C SER A 319 20.25 2.21 18.28
N LEU A 320 21.05 2.00 17.24
CA LEU A 320 22.38 2.59 17.10
C LEU A 320 22.30 4.12 16.94
N VAL A 321 21.37 4.62 16.13
CA VAL A 321 21.12 6.06 15.95
C VAL A 321 20.74 6.72 17.28
N VAL A 322 19.75 6.17 18.00
CA VAL A 322 19.27 6.70 19.27
C VAL A 322 20.38 6.69 20.33
N SER A 323 21.19 5.63 20.37
CA SER A 323 22.32 5.54 21.33
C SER A 323 23.42 6.57 21.01
N THR A 324 23.77 6.76 19.73
CA THR A 324 24.76 7.74 19.27
C THR A 324 24.30 9.17 19.59
N LEU A 325 23.06 9.52 19.26
CA LEU A 325 22.46 10.81 19.60
C LEU A 325 22.52 11.07 21.11
N SER A 326 22.09 10.10 21.92
CA SER A 326 22.11 10.22 23.39
C SER A 326 23.51 10.38 23.93
N LYS A 327 24.51 9.68 23.40
CA LYS A 327 25.92 9.79 23.74
C LYS A 327 26.46 11.21 23.49
N CYS A 328 26.21 11.76 22.29
CA CYS A 328 26.72 13.09 21.92
C CYS A 328 26.03 14.20 22.70
N VAL A 329 24.73 14.11 22.95
CA VAL A 329 24.01 15.06 23.81
C VAL A 329 24.57 15.06 25.23
N LYS A 330 24.81 13.87 25.83
CA LYS A 330 25.43 13.75 27.15
C LYS A 330 26.86 14.30 27.18
N ALA A 331 27.64 14.09 26.12
CA ALA A 331 29.01 14.58 26.00
C ALA A 331 29.03 16.13 25.99
N GLU A 332 28.18 16.76 25.16
CA GLU A 332 28.06 18.22 25.11
C GLU A 332 27.53 18.81 26.42
N ALA A 333 26.55 18.18 27.06
CA ALA A 333 26.06 18.60 28.37
C ALA A 333 27.16 18.57 29.46
N ARG A 334 28.05 17.56 29.43
CA ARG A 334 29.20 17.47 30.34
C ARG A 334 30.23 18.55 30.02
N ARG A 335 30.51 18.81 28.77
CA ARG A 335 31.45 19.88 28.35
C ARG A 335 30.97 21.27 28.82
N GLY A 336 29.66 21.55 28.64
CA GLY A 336 29.06 22.77 29.12
C GLY A 336 29.15 22.93 30.66
N ARG A 337 28.85 21.88 31.43
CA ARG A 337 28.96 21.90 32.90
C ARG A 337 30.39 22.13 33.38
N ALA A 338 31.36 21.56 32.73
CA ALA A 338 32.78 21.75 33.12
C ALA A 338 33.27 23.18 32.92
N ARG A 339 32.67 23.92 31.98
CA ARG A 339 33.01 25.32 31.68
C ARG A 339 32.24 26.36 32.50
N ASP A 340 31.06 26.01 33.01
CA ASP A 340 30.18 26.91 33.79
C ASP A 340 29.70 26.24 35.08
N ALA A 341 30.66 25.82 35.90
CA ALA A 341 30.42 25.04 37.12
C ALA A 341 29.57 25.78 38.16
N GLN A 342 29.47 27.12 38.11
CA GLN A 342 28.74 27.92 39.10
C GLN A 342 27.31 28.31 38.72
N ARG A 343 26.92 28.23 37.47
CA ARG A 343 25.63 28.78 36.96
C ARG A 343 24.68 27.76 36.38
N ASN A 344 25.12 26.53 36.05
CA ASN A 344 24.33 25.70 35.12
C ASN A 344 23.82 24.40 35.76
N ARG A 345 22.57 24.42 36.24
CA ARG A 345 21.75 23.23 36.54
C ARG A 345 20.97 22.73 35.34
N GLU A 346 20.84 23.53 34.29
CA GLU A 346 20.10 23.17 33.09
C GLU A 346 20.95 22.34 32.12
N SER A 347 20.40 21.25 31.67
CA SER A 347 21.06 20.28 30.77
C SER A 347 20.35 20.23 29.44
N LEU A 348 21.04 19.74 28.42
CA LEU A 348 20.40 19.37 27.16
C LEU A 348 19.39 18.25 27.40
N ARG A 349 18.26 18.33 26.70
CA ARG A 349 17.26 17.27 26.60
C ARG A 349 17.14 16.84 25.13
N ILE A 350 16.95 15.55 24.90
CA ILE A 350 16.72 15.00 23.60
C ILE A 350 15.40 14.26 23.57
N THR A 351 14.63 14.46 22.53
CA THR A 351 13.44 13.68 22.18
C THR A 351 13.65 13.11 20.79
N VAL A 352 13.44 11.82 20.63
CA VAL A 352 13.42 11.15 19.34
C VAL A 352 12.02 10.56 19.13
N ARG A 353 11.37 10.96 18.05
CA ARG A 353 10.01 10.49 17.71
C ARG A 353 10.03 9.83 16.35
N ARG A 354 9.37 8.68 16.20
CA ARG A 354 9.08 8.13 14.88
C ARG A 354 7.98 8.96 14.24
N ILE A 355 8.24 9.47 13.02
CA ILE A 355 7.30 10.21 12.17
C ILE A 355 6.91 9.43 10.92
N GLY A 356 7.42 8.21 10.77
CA GLY A 356 7.07 7.24 9.75
C GLY A 356 7.68 5.88 10.07
N ASN A 357 6.97 4.79 9.77
CA ASN A 357 7.40 3.43 10.08
C ASN A 357 6.82 2.43 9.08
N ARG A 358 7.47 2.22 7.96
CA ARG A 358 7.12 1.18 6.99
C ARG A 358 7.99 -0.05 7.22
N MET A 359 7.36 -1.22 7.34
CA MET A 359 8.07 -2.47 7.59
C MET A 359 8.60 -3.04 6.27
N ALA A 360 9.71 -3.76 6.34
CA ALA A 360 10.20 -4.55 5.22
C ALA A 360 9.47 -5.89 5.12
N GLY A 361 9.41 -6.46 3.92
CA GLY A 361 8.84 -7.78 3.68
C GLY A 361 9.21 -8.28 2.29
N THR A 362 9.03 -9.57 2.06
CA THR A 362 9.31 -10.17 0.75
C THR A 362 8.23 -11.19 0.43
N LEU A 363 7.71 -11.16 -0.78
CA LEU A 363 6.77 -12.17 -1.26
C LEU A 363 7.51 -13.50 -1.43
N PRO A 364 7.12 -14.56 -0.68
CA PRO A 364 7.76 -15.86 -0.83
C PRO A 364 7.61 -16.38 -2.27
N PRO A 365 8.70 -16.86 -2.91
CA PRO A 365 8.66 -17.27 -4.31
C PRO A 365 7.80 -18.52 -4.56
N ASP A 366 7.52 -19.29 -3.53
CA ASP A 366 6.66 -20.48 -3.52
C ASP A 366 5.21 -20.18 -3.09
N SER A 367 4.89 -18.95 -2.72
CA SER A 367 3.51 -18.53 -2.42
C SER A 367 2.60 -18.68 -3.63
N SER A 368 1.31 -18.95 -3.37
CA SER A 368 0.29 -19.04 -4.43
C SER A 368 0.26 -17.83 -5.34
N LEU A 369 0.36 -16.61 -4.76
CA LEU A 369 0.38 -15.36 -5.51
C LEU A 369 1.60 -15.26 -6.44
N ALA A 370 2.80 -15.62 -5.96
CA ALA A 370 4.01 -15.61 -6.77
C ALA A 370 3.99 -16.67 -7.89
N ILE A 371 3.41 -17.84 -7.62
CA ILE A 371 3.22 -18.90 -8.61
C ILE A 371 2.23 -18.44 -9.69
N SER A 372 1.10 -17.84 -9.30
CA SER A 372 0.09 -17.29 -10.22
C SER A 372 0.68 -16.20 -11.11
N LEU A 373 1.43 -15.24 -10.53
CA LEU A 373 2.10 -14.17 -11.29
C LEU A 373 2.99 -14.74 -12.40
N ARG A 374 3.87 -15.69 -12.06
CA ARG A 374 4.77 -16.31 -13.05
C ARG A 374 4.01 -17.08 -14.14
N ALA A 375 2.89 -17.69 -13.81
CA ALA A 375 2.06 -18.40 -14.78
C ALA A 375 1.33 -17.45 -15.73
N VAL A 376 0.78 -16.35 -15.21
CA VAL A 376 0.16 -15.28 -16.00
C VAL A 376 1.18 -14.64 -16.93
N ASP A 377 2.36 -14.27 -16.44
CA ASP A 377 3.40 -13.64 -17.23
C ASP A 377 3.87 -14.55 -18.38
N ARG A 378 4.02 -15.85 -18.12
CA ARG A 378 4.33 -16.81 -19.16
C ARG A 378 3.22 -16.89 -20.21
N HIS A 379 1.94 -16.91 -19.78
CA HIS A 379 0.80 -16.96 -20.70
C HIS A 379 0.72 -15.72 -21.59
N LEU A 380 1.00 -14.54 -21.04
CA LEU A 380 0.98 -13.26 -21.75
C LEU A 380 2.31 -12.93 -22.46
N ASN A 381 3.30 -13.82 -22.39
CA ASN A 381 4.66 -13.59 -22.89
C ASN A 381 5.30 -12.30 -22.33
N LEU A 382 5.08 -12.04 -21.05
CA LEU A 382 5.67 -10.92 -20.30
C LEU A 382 6.89 -11.40 -19.52
N LYS A 383 7.85 -10.49 -19.32
CA LYS A 383 8.96 -10.69 -18.41
C LYS A 383 8.78 -9.74 -17.22
N THR A 384 8.49 -10.31 -16.06
CA THR A 384 8.42 -9.53 -14.81
C THR A 384 9.70 -8.74 -14.58
N GLU A 385 9.56 -7.47 -14.28
CA GLU A 385 10.60 -6.62 -13.74
C GLU A 385 10.41 -6.52 -12.22
N SER A 386 11.06 -7.42 -11.47
CA SER A 386 11.02 -7.43 -10.00
C SER A 386 11.77 -6.21 -9.45
N ARG A 387 11.10 -5.45 -8.58
CA ARG A 387 11.62 -4.23 -7.97
C ARG A 387 11.58 -4.31 -6.44
N ILE A 388 12.42 -3.50 -5.81
CA ILE A 388 12.32 -3.16 -4.40
C ILE A 388 11.66 -1.79 -4.33
N GLY A 389 10.57 -1.67 -3.59
CA GLY A 389 9.83 -0.41 -3.45
C GLY A 389 9.18 -0.30 -2.08
N SER A 390 8.71 0.89 -1.75
CA SER A 390 7.90 1.15 -0.57
C SER A 390 6.52 1.54 -1.04
N THR A 391 5.55 0.66 -0.89
CA THR A 391 4.19 0.74 -1.44
C THR A 391 3.18 0.18 -0.44
N ASP A 392 1.91 0.18 -0.79
CA ASP A 392 0.84 -0.46 -0.02
C ASP A 392 1.07 -1.96 0.26
N ALA A 393 1.92 -2.64 -0.54
CA ALA A 393 2.30 -4.02 -0.29
C ALA A 393 3.20 -4.21 0.94
N ASN A 394 3.82 -3.15 1.47
CA ASN A 394 4.72 -3.24 2.62
C ASN A 394 4.02 -3.85 3.85
N LEU A 395 2.84 -3.34 4.17
CA LEU A 395 2.16 -3.74 5.39
C LEU A 395 1.72 -5.21 5.36
N PRO A 396 0.95 -5.70 4.36
CA PRO A 396 0.57 -7.12 4.32
C PRO A 396 1.78 -8.05 4.26
N LEU A 397 2.84 -7.74 3.49
CA LEU A 397 4.07 -8.54 3.47
C LEU A 397 4.73 -8.64 4.84
N SER A 398 4.72 -7.55 5.61
CA SER A 398 5.36 -7.52 6.94
C SER A 398 4.67 -8.38 7.99
N ILE A 399 3.39 -8.66 7.81
CA ILE A 399 2.57 -9.50 8.70
C ILE A 399 2.32 -10.91 8.13
N GLY A 400 3.06 -11.27 7.07
CA GLY A 400 3.01 -12.61 6.48
C GLY A 400 1.85 -12.86 5.51
N ILE A 401 1.09 -11.83 5.13
CA ILE A 401 0.06 -11.94 4.10
C ILE A 401 0.72 -11.74 2.73
N PRO A 402 0.59 -12.71 1.80
CA PRO A 402 1.14 -12.59 0.45
C PRO A 402 0.62 -11.33 -0.25
N ALA A 403 1.55 -10.46 -0.69
CA ALA A 403 1.22 -9.23 -1.36
C ALA A 403 2.26 -8.84 -2.41
N LEU A 404 1.86 -8.03 -3.38
CA LEU A 404 2.74 -7.36 -4.34
C LEU A 404 2.10 -6.04 -4.78
N ALA A 405 2.92 -5.11 -5.26
CA ALA A 405 2.42 -4.00 -6.05
C ALA A 405 2.77 -4.23 -7.53
N ILE A 406 1.83 -3.91 -8.42
CA ILE A 406 1.92 -4.18 -9.86
C ILE A 406 1.54 -2.96 -10.67
N GLY A 407 2.28 -2.69 -11.75
CA GLY A 407 1.98 -1.59 -12.65
C GLY A 407 0.64 -1.73 -13.37
N ALA A 408 -0.05 -0.62 -13.51
CA ALA A 408 -1.39 -0.52 -14.09
C ALA A 408 -1.42 -0.38 -15.62
N GLY A 409 -0.25 -0.47 -16.27
CA GLY A 409 -0.09 -0.35 -17.72
C GLY A 409 0.11 1.08 -18.21
N GLY A 410 0.18 1.23 -19.52
CA GLY A 410 0.59 2.49 -20.12
C GLY A 410 2.05 2.83 -19.81
N THR A 411 2.41 4.08 -20.00
CA THR A 411 3.70 4.61 -19.60
C THR A 411 3.53 5.96 -18.92
N GLY A 412 4.43 6.32 -18.04
CA GLY A 412 4.38 7.60 -17.35
C GLY A 412 5.76 8.13 -17.02
N GLY A 413 5.83 9.40 -16.71
CA GLY A 413 7.09 10.06 -16.33
C GLY A 413 6.85 11.35 -15.56
N GLY A 414 7.96 11.94 -15.07
CA GLY A 414 7.87 13.13 -14.23
C GLY A 414 7.20 12.86 -12.88
N ILE A 415 7.16 11.62 -12.42
CA ILE A 415 6.53 11.22 -11.15
C ILE A 415 7.08 12.09 -10.02
N HIS A 416 6.19 12.56 -9.13
CA HIS A 416 6.51 13.47 -8.03
C HIS A 416 6.94 14.88 -8.47
N THR A 417 6.66 15.26 -9.72
CA THR A 417 6.84 16.63 -10.21
C THR A 417 5.54 17.20 -10.79
N LEU A 418 5.47 18.53 -10.96
CA LEU A 418 4.31 19.18 -11.57
C LEU A 418 4.18 18.89 -13.08
N GLU A 419 5.23 18.37 -13.70
CA GLU A 419 5.30 17.94 -15.11
C GLU A 419 4.97 16.45 -15.29
N GLU A 420 4.33 15.84 -14.31
CA GLU A 420 3.93 14.44 -14.39
C GLU A 420 2.96 14.19 -15.55
N TRP A 421 3.19 13.10 -16.27
CA TRP A 421 2.40 12.72 -17.44
C TRP A 421 2.13 11.22 -17.51
N TYR A 422 1.07 10.87 -18.22
CA TYR A 422 0.70 9.48 -18.48
C TYR A 422 0.21 9.28 -19.92
N ASP A 423 0.68 8.20 -20.56
CA ASP A 423 0.23 7.70 -21.87
C ASP A 423 -0.45 6.34 -21.68
N PRO A 424 -1.74 6.20 -22.03
CA PRO A 424 -2.49 4.95 -21.87
C PRO A 424 -2.12 3.86 -22.89
N THR A 425 -1.25 4.12 -23.86
CA THR A 425 -0.88 3.17 -24.90
C THR A 425 -0.37 1.86 -24.30
N GLY A 426 -0.99 0.72 -24.69
CA GLY A 426 -0.63 -0.59 -24.17
C GLY A 426 -1.18 -0.94 -22.79
N ARG A 427 -1.99 -0.07 -22.15
CA ARG A 427 -2.61 -0.32 -20.84
C ARG A 427 -3.40 -1.63 -20.79
N GLU A 428 -4.09 -1.98 -21.88
CA GLU A 428 -4.93 -3.19 -21.96
C GLU A 428 -4.18 -4.46 -21.57
N LEU A 429 -2.89 -4.59 -21.94
CA LEU A 429 -2.08 -5.76 -21.60
C LEU A 429 -1.91 -5.92 -20.09
N ALA A 430 -1.66 -4.81 -19.38
CA ALA A 430 -1.55 -4.83 -17.93
C ALA A 430 -2.90 -5.11 -17.25
N LEU A 431 -3.99 -4.56 -17.76
CA LEU A 431 -5.33 -4.84 -17.23
C LEU A 431 -5.69 -6.32 -17.39
N ARG A 432 -5.35 -6.95 -18.51
CA ARG A 432 -5.50 -8.41 -18.70
C ARG A 432 -4.63 -9.20 -17.72
N ARG A 433 -3.39 -8.75 -17.49
CA ARG A 433 -2.48 -9.34 -16.52
C ARG A 433 -3.05 -9.30 -15.10
N ILE A 434 -3.52 -8.12 -14.67
CA ILE A 434 -4.12 -7.92 -13.34
C ILE A 434 -5.36 -8.79 -13.18
N LEU A 435 -6.26 -8.82 -14.17
CA LEU A 435 -7.48 -9.61 -14.13
C LEU A 435 -7.19 -11.12 -14.01
N LEU A 436 -6.28 -11.66 -14.82
CA LEU A 436 -5.90 -13.08 -14.74
C LEU A 436 -5.22 -13.41 -13.40
N LEU A 437 -4.32 -12.54 -12.93
CA LEU A 437 -3.64 -12.72 -11.65
C LEU A 437 -4.63 -12.74 -10.48
N LEU A 438 -5.55 -11.77 -10.44
CA LEU A 438 -6.58 -11.67 -9.41
C LEU A 438 -7.47 -12.90 -9.39
N LEU A 439 -7.97 -13.33 -10.54
CA LEU A 439 -8.86 -14.50 -10.63
C LEU A 439 -8.18 -15.82 -10.33
N ASP A 440 -6.92 -16.04 -10.77
CA ASP A 440 -6.18 -17.27 -10.39
C ASP A 440 -5.86 -17.26 -8.88
N THR A 441 -5.56 -16.10 -8.32
CA THR A 441 -5.39 -15.93 -6.87
C THR A 441 -6.68 -16.31 -6.12
N CYS A 442 -7.84 -15.82 -6.57
CA CYS A 442 -9.14 -16.21 -6.02
C CYS A 442 -9.37 -17.73 -6.09
N ASN A 443 -9.06 -18.36 -7.22
CA ASN A 443 -9.17 -19.83 -7.40
C ASN A 443 -8.29 -20.59 -6.40
N MET A 444 -7.04 -20.17 -6.23
CA MET A 444 -6.09 -20.84 -5.35
C MET A 444 -6.53 -20.80 -3.88
N TYR A 445 -6.93 -19.63 -3.40
CA TYR A 445 -7.34 -19.46 -2.00
C TYR A 445 -8.71 -20.09 -1.71
N SER A 446 -9.64 -20.10 -2.64
CA SER A 446 -10.92 -20.81 -2.53
C SER A 446 -10.71 -22.32 -2.33
N GLN A 447 -9.77 -22.93 -3.08
CA GLN A 447 -9.45 -24.35 -2.94
C GLN A 447 -8.80 -24.68 -1.59
N GLN A 448 -7.93 -23.82 -1.07
CA GLN A 448 -7.29 -24.01 0.24
C GLN A 448 -8.31 -23.96 1.38
N THR A 449 -9.26 -23.04 1.35
CA THR A 449 -10.33 -22.92 2.33
C THR A 449 -11.21 -24.17 2.34
N SER A 450 -11.59 -24.68 1.17
CA SER A 450 -12.40 -25.90 1.04
C SER A 450 -11.69 -27.18 1.55
N SER A 451 -10.37 -27.25 1.39
CA SER A 451 -9.57 -28.38 1.86
C SER A 451 -9.42 -28.40 3.38
N SER A 452 -9.24 -27.22 4.00
CA SER A 452 -9.14 -27.10 5.46
C SER A 452 -10.44 -27.44 6.18
N THR A 453 -11.59 -27.07 5.60
CA THR A 453 -12.92 -27.42 6.16
C THR A 453 -13.19 -28.90 6.10
N LYS A 454 -12.79 -29.58 5.01
CA LYS A 454 -12.92 -31.06 4.91
C LYS A 454 -12.09 -31.81 5.94
N GLN A 455 -10.85 -31.39 6.19
CA GLN A 455 -10.00 -32.02 7.19
C GLN A 455 -10.54 -31.89 8.62
N LEU A 456 -11.20 -30.75 8.95
CA LEU A 456 -11.84 -30.56 10.25
C LEU A 456 -13.08 -31.44 10.42
N THR A 457 -13.93 -31.56 9.39
CA THR A 457 -15.11 -32.47 9.45
C THR A 457 -14.73 -33.94 9.50
N ASP A 458 -13.70 -34.38 8.78
CA ASP A 458 -13.22 -35.76 8.83
C ASP A 458 -12.62 -36.10 10.20
N SER A 459 -11.89 -35.18 10.84
CA SER A 459 -11.33 -35.37 12.19
C SER A 459 -12.40 -35.37 13.31
N GLU A 460 -13.49 -34.64 13.13
CA GLU A 460 -14.63 -34.66 14.07
C GLU A 460 -15.46 -35.96 13.96
N LEU A 461 -15.58 -36.52 12.76
CA LEU A 461 -16.24 -37.81 12.53
C LEU A 461 -15.43 -38.99 13.06
N GLU A 462 -14.09 -38.97 13.05
CA GLU A 462 -13.24 -40.00 13.62
C GLU A 462 -13.19 -39.99 15.16
N ASN A 463 -13.53 -38.87 15.79
CA ASN A 463 -13.51 -38.72 17.26
C ASN A 463 -14.89 -38.89 17.95
N THR A 464 -15.92 -39.34 17.23
CA THR A 464 -17.21 -39.64 17.84
C THR A 464 -17.18 -41.08 18.39
N PRO A 465 -17.18 -41.31 19.71
CA PRO A 465 -17.21 -42.66 20.25
C PRO A 465 -18.52 -43.35 19.86
N LEU A 466 -18.41 -44.52 19.25
CA LEU A 466 -19.53 -45.44 19.06
C LEU A 466 -20.07 -45.86 20.43
N SER A 467 -21.21 -45.28 20.79
CA SER A 467 -21.99 -45.68 21.97
C SER A 467 -22.92 -46.83 21.64
#